data_5bab17885230e0d7366de5f867512cc8
#
_entry.id   5bab17885230e0d7366de5f867512cc8
#
_cell.length_a   1.000
_cell.length_b   1.000
_cell.length_c   1.000
_cell.angle_alpha   90.00
_cell.angle_beta   90.00
_cell.angle_gamma   90.00
#
_symmetry.space_group_name_H-M   'P 1'
#
loop_
_entity.id
_entity.type
_entity.pdbx_description
1 polymer ?
#
loop_
_entity_poly.entity_id
_entity_poly.type
_entity_poly.pdbx_seq_one_letter_code
_entity_poly.pdbx_strand_id
1 'polypeptide(L)'
;MVNNSEWFWASEYGRDRLLRKELEAQAEALSASRVRQQRDTSKLRSELRTMQGSLEARLDALTNAFVAFVELDGIRKQLTAFPQHAEARRYAFQDLQVLLDGGIPPQRPDVDDYWLPPAMSALRPDGSVDPEQAALARQRDPHAAPVFLATAQAAFGAGEAVVAELPKLLTPDGQGSWAEWQLLLWGATLRGAFGPAALTTLTTTFRPLITSADDWLEWARAQAGADNATALEWVTSQLEEFAPRPTSEQETGWTATRTGRPDFVIRGSGRFQDTSSRPEPEPEPEETPVVVEETSPEENAWESTRAMLVRVLQVHINGGSESEHELLARAELLEEQFNNPLGASKLPDEVPEKRHIVIDALRQTALDDHASRQDRRSLWLLIAEAFAPVAREWQTEPEPRLPEKKVSGYDSLTVGPHGIHDQTAMRTLMRRYDSQQPTGLILRSREIMWAGAALTAASIALLLATRSNWFLLLGLAGIVAAVLGYKLNETAVERRNALEASKDSLTKRIEDATKTAAATYEKAKAEHEERQASASRFLTTLRSSS
;
A
#
# COMPACT_ATOMS: atom_id res chain seq x y z
N MET A 1 77.24 -24.62 57.69
CA MET A 1 77.35 -25.07 56.27
C MET A 1 76.02 -24.90 55.65
N VAL A 2 75.80 -23.78 54.97
CA VAL A 2 74.55 -23.49 54.28
C VAL A 2 74.59 -24.23 52.95
N ASN A 3 73.52 -25.01 52.70
CA ASN A 3 73.43 -26.00 51.65
C ASN A 3 73.33 -25.30 50.27
N ASN A 4 74.43 -25.26 49.52
CA ASN A 4 74.53 -24.60 48.18
C ASN A 4 73.68 -25.26 47.07
N SER A 5 73.06 -26.39 47.37
CA SER A 5 72.22 -27.13 46.40
C SER A 5 70.82 -26.53 46.22
N GLU A 6 70.20 -25.91 47.21
CA GLU A 6 68.89 -25.29 47.12
C GLU A 6 68.88 -24.02 46.23
N TRP A 7 70.00 -23.29 46.22
CA TRP A 7 70.11 -22.08 45.36
C TRP A 7 70.28 -22.43 43.89
N PHE A 8 70.87 -23.58 43.58
CA PHE A 8 71.04 -24.04 42.20
C PHE A 8 69.69 -24.46 41.59
N TRP A 9 68.89 -25.20 42.35
CA TRP A 9 67.56 -25.63 41.92
C TRP A 9 66.56 -24.46 41.82
N ALA A 10 66.58 -23.47 42.65
CA ALA A 10 65.73 -22.29 42.58
C ALA A 10 66.04 -21.41 41.36
N SER A 11 67.31 -21.34 40.92
CA SER A 11 67.73 -20.60 39.74
C SER A 11 67.34 -21.30 38.44
N GLU A 12 67.35 -22.62 38.38
CA GLU A 12 66.92 -23.42 37.23
C GLU A 12 65.43 -23.38 37.06
N TYR A 13 64.62 -23.49 38.12
CA TYR A 13 63.15 -23.33 38.08
C TYR A 13 62.73 -21.91 37.67
N GLY A 14 63.51 -20.92 38.04
CA GLY A 14 63.26 -19.53 37.60
C GLY A 14 63.51 -19.33 36.13
N ARG A 15 64.55 -19.90 35.55
CA ARG A 15 64.84 -19.84 34.09
C ARG A 15 63.81 -20.62 33.27
N ASP A 16 63.44 -21.79 33.74
CA ASP A 16 62.39 -22.58 33.04
C ASP A 16 61.06 -21.86 33.01
N ARG A 17 60.67 -21.15 34.05
CA ARG A 17 59.47 -20.32 34.09
C ARG A 17 59.58 -19.13 33.14
N LEU A 18 60.71 -18.48 33.07
CA LEU A 18 60.89 -17.35 32.11
C LEU A 18 60.85 -17.83 30.66
N LEU A 19 61.54 -18.93 30.34
CA LEU A 19 61.53 -19.54 29.01
C LEU A 19 60.16 -20.01 28.62
N ARG A 20 59.36 -20.58 29.52
CA ARG A 20 57.96 -20.93 29.22
C ARG A 20 57.11 -19.72 28.96
N LYS A 21 57.25 -18.64 29.76
CA LYS A 21 56.52 -17.37 29.48
C LYS A 21 56.93 -16.73 28.15
N GLU A 22 58.21 -16.77 27.78
CA GLU A 22 58.64 -16.26 26.48
C GLU A 22 58.13 -17.13 25.34
N LEU A 23 58.11 -18.45 25.47
CA LEU A 23 57.52 -19.36 24.47
C LEU A 23 55.99 -19.17 24.34
N GLU A 24 55.28 -18.99 25.45
CA GLU A 24 53.86 -18.66 25.45
C GLU A 24 53.58 -17.31 24.77
N ALA A 25 54.38 -16.28 25.11
CA ALA A 25 54.27 -14.96 24.47
C ALA A 25 54.56 -14.99 22.96
N GLN A 26 55.58 -15.79 22.54
CA GLN A 26 55.87 -16.00 21.13
C GLN A 26 54.75 -16.81 20.41
N ALA A 27 54.19 -17.82 21.07
CA ALA A 27 53.07 -18.58 20.53
C ALA A 27 51.79 -17.71 20.37
N GLU A 28 51.53 -16.85 21.36
CA GLU A 28 50.43 -15.87 21.28
C GLU A 28 50.66 -14.85 20.16
N ALA A 29 51.89 -14.31 20.03
CA ALA A 29 52.23 -13.37 18.96
C ALA A 29 52.14 -14.00 17.58
N LEU A 30 52.54 -15.26 17.41
CA LEU A 30 52.38 -16.02 16.18
C LEU A 30 50.91 -16.33 15.86
N SER A 31 50.13 -16.68 16.86
CA SER A 31 48.69 -16.92 16.69
C SER A 31 47.94 -15.64 16.28
N ALA A 32 48.26 -14.51 16.94
CA ALA A 32 47.70 -13.20 16.59
C ALA A 32 48.13 -12.74 15.20
N SER A 33 49.38 -13.01 14.81
CA SER A 33 49.86 -12.75 13.44
C SER A 33 49.12 -13.59 12.38
N ARG A 34 48.92 -14.89 12.65
CA ARG A 34 48.13 -15.77 11.74
C ARG A 34 46.70 -15.32 11.60
N VAL A 35 46.05 -14.92 12.69
CA VAL A 35 44.67 -14.39 12.65
C VAL A 35 44.57 -13.09 11.84
N ARG A 36 45.55 -12.17 12.00
CA ARG A 36 45.64 -10.95 11.19
C ARG A 36 45.82 -11.29 9.72
N GLN A 37 46.77 -12.17 9.40
CA GLN A 37 47.02 -12.60 8.02
C GLN A 37 45.83 -13.31 7.37
N GLN A 38 45.05 -14.09 8.13
CA GLN A 38 43.80 -14.68 7.66
C GLN A 38 42.72 -13.63 7.42
N ARG A 39 42.60 -12.62 8.27
CA ARG A 39 41.65 -11.49 8.06
C ARG A 39 42.02 -10.68 6.84
N ASP A 40 43.31 -10.35 6.67
CA ASP A 40 43.76 -9.58 5.51
C ASP A 40 43.61 -10.36 4.20
N THR A 41 43.88 -11.65 4.19
CA THR A 41 43.64 -12.50 3.01
C THR A 41 42.16 -12.68 2.71
N SER A 42 41.28 -12.76 3.73
CA SER A 42 39.81 -12.81 3.51
C SER A 42 39.26 -11.49 2.96
N LYS A 43 39.77 -10.36 3.46
CA LYS A 43 39.42 -9.02 2.99
C LYS A 43 39.85 -8.80 1.55
N LEU A 44 41.10 -9.12 1.21
CA LEU A 44 41.60 -9.06 -0.17
C LEU A 44 40.80 -9.95 -1.11
N ARG A 45 40.41 -11.17 -0.68
CA ARG A 45 39.54 -12.04 -1.49
C ARG A 45 38.15 -11.45 -1.72
N SER A 46 37.57 -10.79 -0.71
CA SER A 46 36.28 -10.12 -0.86
C SER A 46 36.38 -8.91 -1.79
N GLU A 47 37.43 -8.12 -1.68
CA GLU A 47 37.70 -6.99 -2.54
C GLU A 47 37.94 -7.44 -4.02
N LEU A 48 38.73 -8.50 -4.22
CA LEU A 48 38.91 -9.09 -5.55
C LEU A 48 37.60 -9.60 -6.15
N ARG A 49 36.76 -10.28 -5.38
CA ARG A 49 35.43 -10.72 -5.86
C ARG A 49 34.52 -9.55 -6.22
N THR A 50 34.54 -8.48 -5.42
CA THR A 50 33.78 -7.27 -5.69
C THR A 50 34.28 -6.58 -6.96
N MET A 51 35.61 -6.47 -7.14
CA MET A 51 36.22 -5.94 -8.36
C MET A 51 35.91 -6.83 -9.59
N GLN A 52 36.02 -8.13 -9.44
CA GLN A 52 35.71 -9.08 -10.52
C GLN A 52 34.23 -9.00 -10.92
N GLY A 53 33.29 -8.99 -9.95
CA GLY A 53 31.88 -8.80 -10.24
C GLY A 53 31.58 -7.46 -10.92
N SER A 54 32.29 -6.38 -10.54
CA SER A 54 32.13 -5.07 -11.21
C SER A 54 32.71 -5.05 -12.63
N LEU A 55 33.78 -5.80 -12.89
CA LEU A 55 34.34 -5.95 -14.24
C LEU A 55 33.45 -6.79 -15.14
N GLU A 56 32.92 -7.89 -14.62
CA GLU A 56 31.95 -8.73 -15.33
C GLU A 56 30.71 -7.94 -15.70
N ALA A 57 30.13 -7.20 -14.73
CA ALA A 57 28.97 -6.33 -14.98
C ALA A 57 29.25 -5.26 -16.05
N ARG A 58 30.47 -4.65 -16.06
CA ARG A 58 30.86 -3.69 -17.09
C ARG A 58 31.06 -4.34 -18.47
N LEU A 59 31.58 -5.56 -18.51
CA LEU A 59 31.74 -6.33 -19.73
C LEU A 59 30.40 -6.72 -20.32
N ASP A 60 29.46 -7.17 -19.48
CA ASP A 60 28.08 -7.48 -19.88
C ASP A 60 27.37 -6.23 -20.39
N ALA A 61 27.52 -5.09 -19.71
CA ALA A 61 26.96 -3.82 -20.14
C ALA A 61 27.51 -3.38 -21.50
N LEU A 62 28.82 -3.50 -21.70
CA LEU A 62 29.45 -3.15 -22.97
C LEU A 62 28.99 -4.10 -24.10
N THR A 63 28.84 -5.37 -23.81
CA THR A 63 28.33 -6.36 -24.75
C THR A 63 26.88 -6.06 -25.14
N ASN A 64 26.05 -5.74 -24.16
CA ASN A 64 24.65 -5.37 -24.37
C ASN A 64 24.55 -4.07 -25.22
N ALA A 65 25.36 -3.07 -24.90
CA ALA A 65 25.43 -1.83 -25.70
C ALA A 65 25.86 -2.09 -27.13
N PHE A 66 26.84 -2.97 -27.34
CA PHE A 66 27.29 -3.33 -28.68
C PHE A 66 26.22 -4.08 -29.48
N VAL A 67 25.53 -5.03 -28.85
CA VAL A 67 24.42 -5.76 -29.48
C VAL A 67 23.31 -4.78 -29.86
N ALA A 68 22.93 -3.89 -28.91
CA ALA A 68 21.94 -2.84 -29.17
C ALA A 68 22.35 -1.93 -30.33
N PHE A 69 23.62 -1.55 -30.41
CA PHE A 69 24.13 -0.72 -31.52
C PHE A 69 24.02 -1.42 -32.88
N VAL A 70 24.40 -2.71 -32.96
CA VAL A 70 24.33 -3.48 -34.20
C VAL A 70 22.88 -3.66 -34.66
N GLU A 71 21.97 -3.96 -33.74
CA GLU A 71 20.54 -4.09 -34.04
C GLU A 71 19.95 -2.74 -34.46
N LEU A 72 20.28 -1.66 -33.76
CA LEU A 72 19.87 -0.29 -34.09
C LEU A 72 20.32 0.12 -35.50
N ASP A 73 21.57 -0.19 -35.89
CA ASP A 73 22.06 0.06 -37.25
C ASP A 73 21.24 -0.72 -38.30
N GLY A 74 20.87 -1.96 -37.98
CA GLY A 74 19.97 -2.76 -38.81
C GLY A 74 18.60 -2.14 -39.01
N ILE A 75 17.98 -1.66 -37.91
CA ILE A 75 16.68 -0.98 -37.92
C ILE A 75 16.77 0.35 -38.68
N ARG A 76 17.81 1.15 -38.43
CA ARG A 76 18.03 2.41 -39.16
C ARG A 76 18.12 2.19 -40.67
N LYS A 77 18.76 1.11 -41.12
CA LYS A 77 18.77 0.72 -42.55
C LYS A 77 17.37 0.39 -43.06
N GLN A 78 16.55 -0.32 -42.28
CA GLN A 78 15.16 -0.60 -42.66
C GLN A 78 14.34 0.67 -42.73
N LEU A 79 14.51 1.60 -41.79
CA LEU A 79 13.85 2.90 -41.78
C LEU A 79 14.22 3.79 -42.98
N THR A 80 15.37 3.54 -43.64
CA THR A 80 15.72 4.25 -44.89
C THR A 80 14.76 3.91 -46.04
N ALA A 81 13.93 2.89 -45.94
CA ALA A 81 12.84 2.62 -46.89
C ALA A 81 11.70 3.66 -46.80
N PHE A 82 11.64 4.45 -45.73
CA PHE A 82 10.59 5.44 -45.47
C PHE A 82 11.13 6.89 -45.42
N PRO A 83 11.86 7.37 -46.45
CA PRO A 83 12.53 8.67 -46.38
C PRO A 83 11.51 9.82 -46.30
N GLN A 84 10.37 9.70 -46.98
CA GLN A 84 9.32 10.72 -47.01
C GLN A 84 8.61 10.81 -45.65
N HIS A 85 8.39 9.69 -44.95
CA HIS A 85 7.82 9.68 -43.61
C HIS A 85 8.76 10.32 -42.60
N ALA A 86 10.06 10.03 -42.66
CA ALA A 86 11.06 10.63 -41.79
C ALA A 86 11.15 12.16 -42.01
N GLU A 87 11.04 12.59 -43.26
CA GLU A 87 11.00 14.02 -43.58
C GLU A 87 9.71 14.70 -43.11
N ALA A 88 8.56 14.04 -43.25
CA ALA A 88 7.29 14.54 -42.78
C ALA A 88 7.27 14.68 -41.25
N ARG A 89 7.82 13.71 -40.48
CA ARG A 89 7.99 13.84 -39.04
C ARG A 89 8.85 15.04 -38.66
N ARG A 90 9.98 15.21 -39.31
CA ARG A 90 10.86 16.38 -39.10
C ARG A 90 10.12 17.69 -39.35
N TYR A 91 9.36 17.78 -40.43
CA TYR A 91 8.53 18.94 -40.71
C TYR A 91 7.45 19.16 -39.69
N ALA A 92 6.78 18.06 -39.23
CA ALA A 92 5.74 18.15 -38.20
C ALA A 92 6.26 18.76 -36.88
N PHE A 93 7.50 18.43 -36.45
CA PHE A 93 8.11 19.05 -35.27
C PHE A 93 8.35 20.55 -35.47
N GLN A 94 8.84 20.93 -36.64
CA GLN A 94 9.08 22.35 -36.96
C GLN A 94 7.78 23.14 -37.04
N ASP A 95 6.78 22.59 -37.73
CA ASP A 95 5.49 23.21 -37.95
C ASP A 95 4.67 23.28 -36.67
N LEU A 96 4.78 22.25 -35.79
CA LEU A 96 4.21 22.30 -34.45
C LEU A 96 4.76 23.45 -33.62
N GLN A 97 6.08 23.67 -33.68
CA GLN A 97 6.70 24.81 -32.99
C GLN A 97 6.19 26.16 -33.53
N VAL A 98 6.08 26.29 -34.86
CA VAL A 98 5.54 27.51 -35.50
C VAL A 98 4.09 27.76 -35.05
N LEU A 99 3.26 26.68 -34.97
CA LEU A 99 1.87 26.78 -34.51
C LEU A 99 1.80 27.16 -33.01
N LEU A 100 2.70 26.59 -32.18
CA LEU A 100 2.78 26.93 -30.76
C LEU A 100 3.16 28.38 -30.52
N ASP A 101 3.98 28.96 -31.41
CA ASP A 101 4.37 30.39 -31.40
C ASP A 101 3.28 31.30 -32.07
N GLY A 102 2.12 30.72 -32.45
CA GLY A 102 1.02 31.45 -33.06
C GLY A 102 1.21 31.77 -34.56
N GLY A 103 2.24 31.19 -35.18
CA GLY A 103 2.54 31.35 -36.60
C GLY A 103 1.74 30.39 -37.49
N ILE A 104 1.78 30.64 -38.79
CA ILE A 104 1.20 29.75 -39.80
C ILE A 104 2.35 28.98 -40.46
N PRO A 105 2.36 27.63 -40.34
CA PRO A 105 3.40 26.83 -40.95
C PRO A 105 3.32 26.88 -42.48
N PRO A 106 4.44 26.68 -43.18
CA PRO A 106 4.44 26.61 -44.62
C PRO A 106 3.71 25.37 -45.12
N GLN A 107 3.16 25.46 -46.33
CA GLN A 107 2.52 24.32 -46.95
C GLN A 107 3.58 23.23 -47.25
N ARG A 108 3.36 22.04 -46.74
CA ARG A 108 4.23 20.88 -46.93
C ARG A 108 3.65 19.92 -47.97
N PRO A 109 4.53 19.16 -48.66
CA PRO A 109 4.06 18.12 -49.56
C PRO A 109 3.33 17.03 -48.76
N ASP A 110 2.28 16.50 -49.34
CA ASP A 110 1.58 15.30 -48.80
C ASP A 110 2.43 14.05 -49.04
N VAL A 111 2.24 13.05 -48.19
CA VAL A 111 2.87 11.73 -48.31
C VAL A 111 1.76 10.71 -48.35
N ASP A 112 1.74 9.92 -49.41
CA ASP A 112 0.70 8.90 -49.61
C ASP A 112 0.68 7.92 -48.43
N ASP A 113 -0.51 7.53 -48.02
CA ASP A 113 -0.80 6.58 -46.93
C ASP A 113 -0.27 6.99 -45.54
N TYR A 114 0.28 8.22 -45.40
CA TYR A 114 0.73 8.70 -44.12
C TYR A 114 -0.23 9.79 -43.55
N TRP A 115 -0.71 9.57 -42.33
CA TRP A 115 -1.72 10.40 -41.69
C TRP A 115 -1.22 11.79 -41.21
N LEU A 116 0.07 11.90 -40.90
CA LEU A 116 0.65 13.06 -40.23
C LEU A 116 0.65 14.34 -41.08
N PRO A 117 1.02 14.33 -42.38
CA PRO A 117 0.98 15.56 -43.21
C PRO A 117 -0.43 16.17 -43.32
N PRO A 118 -1.51 15.43 -43.63
CA PRO A 118 -2.85 16.01 -43.62
C PRO A 118 -3.31 16.42 -42.21
N ALA A 119 -2.92 15.70 -41.12
CA ALA A 119 -3.24 16.11 -39.77
C ALA A 119 -2.59 17.45 -39.41
N MET A 120 -1.31 17.66 -39.75
CA MET A 120 -0.61 18.95 -39.56
C MET A 120 -1.23 20.06 -40.40
N SER A 121 -1.60 19.78 -41.66
CA SER A 121 -2.23 20.75 -42.56
C SER A 121 -3.63 21.15 -42.11
N ALA A 122 -4.31 20.29 -41.34
CA ALA A 122 -5.63 20.57 -40.76
C ALA A 122 -5.55 21.62 -39.64
N LEU A 123 -4.43 21.74 -38.91
CA LEU A 123 -4.34 22.58 -37.73
C LEU A 123 -4.20 24.08 -38.06
N ARG A 124 -4.84 24.88 -37.22
CA ARG A 124 -4.72 26.36 -37.26
C ARG A 124 -4.24 26.86 -35.89
N PRO A 125 -3.54 28.03 -35.83
CA PRO A 125 -3.05 28.57 -34.57
C PRO A 125 -4.13 28.88 -33.54
N ASP A 126 -5.37 29.07 -33.99
CA ASP A 126 -6.53 29.33 -33.12
C ASP A 126 -7.20 28.03 -32.59
N GLY A 127 -6.64 26.87 -32.86
CA GLY A 127 -7.18 25.58 -32.49
C GLY A 127 -8.34 25.08 -33.36
N SER A 128 -8.74 25.87 -34.38
CA SER A 128 -9.68 25.37 -35.37
C SER A 128 -9.01 24.36 -36.31
N VAL A 129 -9.81 23.46 -36.84
CA VAL A 129 -9.33 22.34 -37.67
C VAL A 129 -10.05 22.36 -39.02
N ASP A 130 -9.27 22.25 -40.09
CA ASP A 130 -9.80 22.05 -41.43
C ASP A 130 -10.48 20.66 -41.53
N PRO A 131 -11.80 20.58 -41.80
CA PRO A 131 -12.51 19.32 -41.74
C PRO A 131 -12.10 18.34 -42.85
N GLU A 132 -11.69 18.82 -44.02
CA GLU A 132 -11.31 17.96 -45.15
C GLU A 132 -9.98 17.27 -44.86
N GLN A 133 -8.97 18.03 -44.41
CA GLN A 133 -7.68 17.51 -44.07
C GLN A 133 -7.73 16.59 -42.83
N ALA A 134 -8.54 16.95 -41.85
CA ALA A 134 -8.77 16.11 -40.67
C ALA A 134 -9.46 14.78 -41.03
N ALA A 135 -10.43 14.81 -41.95
CA ALA A 135 -11.08 13.59 -42.43
C ALA A 135 -10.09 12.68 -43.17
N LEU A 136 -9.25 13.25 -44.03
CA LEU A 136 -8.19 12.52 -44.73
C LEU A 136 -7.20 11.88 -43.74
N ALA A 137 -6.77 12.62 -42.74
CA ALA A 137 -5.87 12.08 -41.69
C ALA A 137 -6.52 10.90 -40.96
N ARG A 138 -7.79 11.04 -40.51
CA ARG A 138 -8.54 9.97 -39.83
C ARG A 138 -8.81 8.75 -40.73
N GLN A 139 -8.93 8.98 -42.05
CA GLN A 139 -9.09 7.89 -43.00
C GLN A 139 -7.80 7.07 -43.14
N ARG A 140 -6.65 7.75 -43.12
CA ARG A 140 -5.33 7.10 -43.23
C ARG A 140 -4.93 6.36 -41.96
N ASP A 141 -5.24 6.94 -40.79
CA ASP A 141 -5.02 6.29 -39.51
C ASP A 141 -6.18 6.63 -38.54
N PRO A 142 -7.09 5.66 -38.31
CA PRO A 142 -8.24 5.85 -37.43
C PRO A 142 -7.87 5.86 -35.94
N HIS A 143 -6.63 5.51 -35.58
CA HIS A 143 -6.16 5.45 -34.20
C HIS A 143 -5.30 6.67 -33.83
N ALA A 144 -4.22 6.92 -34.55
CA ALA A 144 -3.28 8.00 -34.22
C ALA A 144 -3.82 9.39 -34.57
N ALA A 145 -4.47 9.55 -35.73
CA ALA A 145 -4.93 10.87 -36.18
C ALA A 145 -6.01 11.51 -35.28
N PRO A 146 -7.03 10.78 -34.76
CA PRO A 146 -7.98 11.37 -33.81
C PRO A 146 -7.33 11.85 -32.51
N VAL A 147 -6.40 11.05 -31.95
CA VAL A 147 -5.65 11.43 -30.73
C VAL A 147 -4.85 12.69 -30.97
N PHE A 148 -4.10 12.72 -32.06
CA PHE A 148 -3.26 13.85 -32.42
C PHE A 148 -4.08 15.13 -32.60
N LEU A 149 -5.15 15.09 -33.40
CA LEU A 149 -6.01 16.25 -33.67
C LEU A 149 -6.72 16.77 -32.42
N ALA A 150 -7.27 15.88 -31.58
CA ALA A 150 -7.93 16.28 -30.34
C ALA A 150 -6.94 16.89 -29.35
N THR A 151 -5.75 16.29 -29.22
CA THR A 151 -4.68 16.81 -28.35
C THR A 151 -4.17 18.17 -28.84
N ALA A 152 -4.01 18.34 -30.16
CA ALA A 152 -3.59 19.61 -30.75
C ALA A 152 -4.64 20.72 -30.51
N GLN A 153 -5.92 20.43 -30.70
CA GLN A 153 -6.98 21.39 -30.41
C GLN A 153 -6.95 21.83 -28.94
N ALA A 154 -6.76 20.89 -28.02
CA ALA A 154 -6.61 21.21 -26.59
C ALA A 154 -5.35 22.05 -26.33
N ALA A 155 -4.21 21.74 -26.96
CA ALA A 155 -2.96 22.49 -26.80
C ALA A 155 -3.05 23.93 -27.31
N PHE A 156 -3.93 24.19 -28.28
CA PHE A 156 -4.25 25.51 -28.82
C PHE A 156 -5.45 26.20 -28.16
N GLY A 157 -5.96 25.65 -27.03
CA GLY A 157 -7.05 26.25 -26.24
C GLY A 157 -8.46 25.97 -26.75
N ALA A 158 -8.64 25.08 -27.73
CA ALA A 158 -9.93 24.68 -28.30
C ALA A 158 -10.40 23.28 -27.81
N GLY A 159 -9.91 22.82 -26.63
CA GLY A 159 -10.19 21.49 -26.12
C GLY A 159 -11.67 21.20 -25.86
N GLU A 160 -12.49 22.21 -25.53
CA GLU A 160 -13.93 22.04 -25.34
C GLU A 160 -14.64 21.49 -26.59
N ALA A 161 -14.14 21.79 -27.79
CA ALA A 161 -14.72 21.31 -29.02
C ALA A 161 -14.61 19.79 -29.21
N VAL A 162 -13.67 19.15 -28.51
CA VAL A 162 -13.36 17.72 -28.64
C VAL A 162 -13.69 16.89 -27.40
N VAL A 163 -14.37 17.45 -26.41
CA VAL A 163 -14.77 16.75 -25.18
C VAL A 163 -15.50 15.45 -25.46
N ALA A 164 -16.34 15.40 -26.47
CA ALA A 164 -17.11 14.22 -26.87
C ALA A 164 -16.21 13.05 -27.37
N GLU A 165 -14.98 13.34 -27.79
CA GLU A 165 -14.03 12.31 -28.25
C GLU A 165 -13.22 11.70 -27.09
N LEU A 166 -13.07 12.41 -25.95
CA LEU A 166 -12.28 11.96 -24.80
C LEU A 166 -12.61 10.55 -24.30
N PRO A 167 -13.88 10.11 -24.20
CA PRO A 167 -14.19 8.75 -23.76
C PRO A 167 -13.55 7.67 -24.63
N LYS A 168 -13.44 7.92 -25.94
CA LYS A 168 -12.80 7.00 -26.87
C LYS A 168 -11.29 7.02 -26.74
N LEU A 169 -10.71 8.22 -26.56
CA LEU A 169 -9.26 8.41 -26.43
C LEU A 169 -8.72 7.83 -25.13
N LEU A 170 -9.49 7.92 -24.04
CA LEU A 170 -9.14 7.40 -22.71
C LEU A 170 -9.75 6.03 -22.41
N THR A 171 -10.30 5.33 -23.41
CA THR A 171 -10.75 3.96 -23.23
C THR A 171 -9.55 3.07 -22.90
N PRO A 172 -9.56 2.34 -21.77
CA PRO A 172 -8.51 1.41 -21.44
C PRO A 172 -8.46 0.24 -22.42
N ASP A 173 -7.33 -0.43 -22.46
CA ASP A 173 -7.21 -1.70 -23.16
C ASP A 173 -8.03 -2.82 -22.49
N GLY A 174 -8.03 -4.02 -23.09
CA GLY A 174 -8.73 -5.19 -22.53
C GLY A 174 -8.23 -5.66 -21.17
N GLN A 175 -7.11 -5.12 -20.67
CA GLN A 175 -6.54 -5.40 -19.35
C GLN A 175 -6.79 -4.26 -18.34
N GLY A 176 -7.52 -3.23 -18.73
CA GLY A 176 -7.79 -2.07 -17.87
C GLY A 176 -6.58 -1.14 -17.69
N SER A 177 -5.69 -1.10 -18.69
CA SER A 177 -4.46 -0.32 -18.64
C SER A 177 -4.48 0.82 -19.67
N TRP A 178 -3.74 1.89 -19.35
CA TRP A 178 -3.45 3.02 -20.23
C TRP A 178 -2.02 2.99 -20.72
N ALA A 179 -1.80 3.42 -21.96
CA ALA A 179 -0.51 3.82 -22.47
C ALA A 179 -0.02 5.12 -21.81
N GLU A 180 1.28 5.40 -21.82
CA GLU A 180 1.86 6.61 -21.20
C GLU A 180 1.23 7.91 -21.72
N TRP A 181 0.92 7.98 -23.02
CA TRP A 181 0.27 9.16 -23.61
C TRP A 181 -1.16 9.39 -23.09
N GLN A 182 -1.91 8.31 -22.79
CA GLN A 182 -3.24 8.42 -22.18
C GLN A 182 -3.17 8.97 -20.76
N LEU A 183 -2.14 8.58 -19.99
CA LEU A 183 -1.90 9.12 -18.66
C LEU A 183 -1.58 10.63 -18.71
N LEU A 184 -0.78 11.06 -19.69
CA LEU A 184 -0.51 12.48 -19.90
C LEU A 184 -1.77 13.25 -20.32
N LEU A 185 -2.57 12.67 -21.20
CA LEU A 185 -3.84 13.25 -21.64
C LEU A 185 -4.84 13.36 -20.48
N TRP A 186 -4.91 12.35 -19.64
CA TRP A 186 -5.66 12.38 -18.39
C TRP A 186 -5.20 13.51 -17.47
N GLY A 187 -3.91 13.63 -17.23
CA GLY A 187 -3.31 14.71 -16.44
C GLY A 187 -3.64 16.11 -16.99
N ALA A 188 -3.64 16.28 -18.31
CA ALA A 188 -4.05 17.53 -18.95
C ALA A 188 -5.57 17.80 -18.82
N THR A 189 -6.39 16.74 -18.88
CA THR A 189 -7.85 16.84 -18.66
C THR A 189 -8.17 17.36 -17.28
N LEU A 190 -7.50 16.84 -16.24
CA LEU A 190 -7.65 17.28 -14.85
C LEU A 190 -7.25 18.73 -14.62
N ARG A 191 -6.36 19.26 -15.44
CA ARG A 191 -5.94 20.67 -15.41
C ARG A 191 -6.82 21.57 -16.28
N GLY A 192 -7.94 21.05 -16.74
CA GLY A 192 -8.95 21.80 -17.46
C GLY A 192 -8.68 22.02 -18.94
N ALA A 193 -7.73 21.30 -19.56
CA ALA A 193 -7.40 21.44 -20.98
C ALA A 193 -8.60 21.24 -21.92
N PHE A 194 -9.57 20.45 -21.50
CA PHE A 194 -10.78 20.11 -22.26
C PHE A 194 -12.05 20.79 -21.70
N GLY A 195 -11.89 21.76 -20.79
CA GLY A 195 -13.02 22.46 -20.18
C GLY A 195 -13.73 21.69 -19.07
N PRO A 196 -14.73 22.32 -18.41
CA PRO A 196 -15.34 21.80 -17.19
C PRO A 196 -16.24 20.59 -17.42
N ALA A 197 -16.70 20.33 -18.63
CA ALA A 197 -17.55 19.19 -18.96
C ALA A 197 -16.79 17.88 -19.17
N ALA A 198 -15.46 17.94 -19.26
CA ALA A 198 -14.63 16.78 -19.61
C ALA A 198 -14.77 15.63 -18.61
N LEU A 199 -14.66 15.88 -17.32
CA LEU A 199 -14.79 14.86 -16.30
C LEU A 199 -16.20 14.27 -16.23
N THR A 200 -17.24 15.10 -16.36
CA THR A 200 -18.62 14.60 -16.40
C THR A 200 -18.83 13.63 -17.56
N THR A 201 -18.23 13.93 -18.71
CA THR A 201 -18.27 13.05 -19.88
C THR A 201 -17.52 11.73 -19.63
N LEU A 202 -16.38 11.78 -18.96
CA LEU A 202 -15.57 10.60 -18.64
C LEU A 202 -16.13 9.73 -17.51
N THR A 203 -16.97 10.28 -16.60
CA THR A 203 -17.57 9.50 -15.51
C THR A 203 -18.34 8.29 -16.00
N THR A 204 -19.04 8.40 -17.13
CA THR A 204 -19.78 7.28 -17.73
C THR A 204 -18.85 6.16 -18.20
N THR A 205 -17.65 6.51 -18.66
CA THR A 205 -16.64 5.55 -19.14
C THR A 205 -15.95 4.84 -17.98
N PHE A 206 -15.62 5.56 -16.90
CA PHE A 206 -14.87 5.01 -15.78
C PHE A 206 -15.74 4.29 -14.74
N ARG A 207 -17.02 4.62 -14.65
CA ARG A 207 -17.95 3.99 -13.69
C ARG A 207 -17.92 2.46 -13.71
N PRO A 208 -17.97 1.76 -14.85
CA PRO A 208 -17.91 0.30 -14.87
C PRO A 208 -16.59 -0.25 -14.34
N LEU A 209 -15.47 0.42 -14.64
CA LEU A 209 -14.14 0.03 -14.17
C LEU A 209 -14.02 0.18 -12.65
N ILE A 210 -14.49 1.29 -12.11
CA ILE A 210 -14.43 1.60 -10.69
C ILE A 210 -15.35 0.66 -9.90
N THR A 211 -16.57 0.40 -10.40
CA THR A 211 -17.53 -0.46 -9.69
C THR A 211 -17.18 -1.95 -9.77
N SER A 212 -16.35 -2.37 -10.74
CA SER A 212 -15.90 -3.76 -10.87
C SER A 212 -14.66 -4.09 -10.06
N ALA A 213 -13.97 -3.11 -9.52
CA ALA A 213 -12.76 -3.33 -8.74
C ALA A 213 -13.09 -3.63 -7.27
N ASP A 214 -12.64 -4.79 -6.78
CA ASP A 214 -12.95 -5.28 -5.43
C ASP A 214 -11.99 -4.75 -4.34
N ASP A 215 -10.91 -4.08 -4.71
CA ASP A 215 -9.80 -3.69 -3.82
C ASP A 215 -9.88 -2.25 -3.27
N TRP A 216 -10.97 -1.52 -3.52
CA TRP A 216 -11.14 -0.15 -3.04
C TRP A 216 -11.07 -0.02 -1.52
N LEU A 217 -11.69 -0.96 -0.81
CA LEU A 217 -11.67 -0.95 0.66
C LEU A 217 -10.27 -1.23 1.21
N GLU A 218 -9.49 -2.08 0.55
CA GLU A 218 -8.09 -2.35 0.90
C GLU A 218 -7.22 -1.13 0.66
N TRP A 219 -7.39 -0.46 -0.47
CA TRP A 219 -6.74 0.81 -0.76
C TRP A 219 -7.06 1.89 0.28
N ALA A 220 -8.34 2.07 0.63
CA ALA A 220 -8.74 3.05 1.64
C ALA A 220 -8.16 2.73 3.02
N ARG A 221 -8.09 1.44 3.42
CA ARG A 221 -7.41 0.99 4.65
C ARG A 221 -5.92 1.35 4.65
N ALA A 222 -5.25 1.15 3.53
CA ALA A 222 -3.83 1.49 3.39
C ALA A 222 -3.60 3.00 3.59
N GLN A 223 -4.53 3.86 3.16
CA GLN A 223 -4.45 5.31 3.35
C GLN A 223 -4.84 5.74 4.77
N ALA A 224 -5.90 5.17 5.33
CA ALA A 224 -6.39 5.51 6.66
C ALA A 224 -5.53 4.91 7.80
N GLY A 225 -4.73 3.88 7.52
CA GLY A 225 -3.87 3.21 8.50
C GLY A 225 -4.62 2.43 9.58
N ALA A 226 -5.87 1.98 9.31
CA ALA A 226 -6.77 1.43 10.31
C ALA A 226 -7.71 0.34 9.76
N ASP A 227 -8.77 0.04 10.51
CA ASP A 227 -9.79 -0.94 10.16
C ASP A 227 -10.77 -0.46 9.06
N ASN A 228 -11.74 -1.28 8.73
CA ASN A 228 -12.70 -1.00 7.67
C ASN A 228 -13.63 0.19 7.98
N ALA A 229 -14.03 0.39 9.24
CA ALA A 229 -14.90 1.49 9.63
C ALA A 229 -14.18 2.83 9.47
N THR A 230 -12.96 2.92 9.96
CA THR A 230 -12.08 4.10 9.81
C THR A 230 -11.75 4.38 8.34
N ALA A 231 -11.58 3.34 7.51
CA ALA A 231 -11.38 3.51 6.07
C ALA A 231 -12.59 4.18 5.41
N LEU A 232 -13.81 3.77 5.76
CA LEU A 232 -15.03 4.38 5.22
C LEU A 232 -15.23 5.81 5.75
N GLU A 233 -14.86 6.08 7.01
CA GLU A 233 -14.87 7.43 7.58
C GLU A 233 -13.87 8.36 6.88
N TRP A 234 -12.69 7.85 6.55
CA TRP A 234 -11.71 8.60 5.78
C TRP A 234 -12.28 8.97 4.39
N VAL A 235 -12.89 8.04 3.66
CA VAL A 235 -13.56 8.35 2.38
C VAL A 235 -14.66 9.38 2.58
N THR A 236 -15.43 9.27 3.67
CA THR A 236 -16.49 10.23 4.01
C THR A 236 -15.90 11.62 4.25
N SER A 237 -14.78 11.73 4.96
CA SER A 237 -14.12 13.01 5.20
C SER A 237 -13.61 13.66 3.90
N GLN A 238 -13.12 12.86 2.95
CA GLN A 238 -12.74 13.36 1.63
C GLN A 238 -13.95 13.92 0.86
N LEU A 239 -15.09 13.23 0.90
CA LEU A 239 -16.33 13.72 0.30
C LEU A 239 -16.82 15.03 0.96
N GLU A 240 -16.77 15.13 2.28
CA GLU A 240 -17.15 16.33 3.05
C GLU A 240 -16.21 17.51 2.76
N GLU A 241 -14.90 17.26 2.61
CA GLU A 241 -13.91 18.28 2.28
C GLU A 241 -14.21 18.96 0.93
N PHE A 242 -14.61 18.17 -0.07
CA PHE A 242 -14.93 18.65 -1.41
C PHE A 242 -16.42 18.99 -1.61
N ALA A 243 -17.26 18.82 -0.59
CA ALA A 243 -18.67 19.23 -0.66
C ALA A 243 -18.80 20.73 -0.98
N PRO A 244 -19.85 21.14 -1.74
CA PRO A 244 -20.09 22.55 -1.96
C PRO A 244 -20.33 23.19 -0.60
N ARG A 245 -19.50 24.15 -0.24
CA ARG A 245 -19.80 24.98 0.93
C ARG A 245 -21.10 25.70 0.67
N PRO A 246 -22.09 25.65 1.58
CA PRO A 246 -23.26 26.48 1.43
C PRO A 246 -22.77 27.92 1.30
N THR A 247 -23.16 28.58 0.24
CA THR A 247 -22.86 29.98 -0.04
C THR A 247 -23.57 30.82 1.02
N SER A 248 -22.97 30.87 2.23
CA SER A 248 -23.31 31.89 3.20
C SER A 248 -22.56 33.13 2.78
N GLU A 249 -23.28 34.02 2.16
CA GLU A 249 -22.99 35.43 2.00
C GLU A 249 -21.69 35.81 1.26
N GLN A 250 -21.87 36.31 0.05
CA GLN A 250 -21.07 37.35 -0.57
C GLN A 250 -19.54 37.18 -0.58
N GLU A 251 -19.02 36.23 -1.30
CA GLU A 251 -17.86 36.55 -2.13
C GLU A 251 -18.39 37.16 -3.44
N THR A 252 -18.86 38.38 -3.33
CA THR A 252 -19.01 39.30 -4.44
C THR A 252 -17.62 39.51 -5.04
N GLY A 253 -17.39 38.92 -6.19
CA GLY A 253 -16.33 39.43 -7.02
C GLY A 253 -15.40 38.43 -7.70
N TRP A 254 -15.85 37.23 -8.06
CA TRP A 254 -15.13 36.44 -9.06
C TRP A 254 -16.12 35.62 -9.90
N THR A 255 -16.99 36.30 -10.61
CA THR A 255 -17.45 35.76 -11.89
C THR A 255 -16.28 35.98 -12.85
N ALA A 256 -15.40 35.01 -12.94
CA ALA A 256 -14.56 34.88 -14.10
C ALA A 256 -15.47 34.60 -15.28
N THR A 257 -15.96 35.66 -15.89
CA THR A 257 -16.46 35.66 -17.24
C THR A 257 -15.26 35.32 -18.10
N ARG A 258 -15.03 34.03 -18.29
CA ARG A 258 -14.01 33.47 -19.18
C ARG A 258 -14.51 33.61 -20.63
N THR A 259 -14.80 34.84 -21.01
CA THR A 259 -14.98 35.30 -22.39
C THR A 259 -13.99 36.44 -22.59
N GLY A 260 -12.73 36.05 -22.78
CA GLY A 260 -11.68 37.01 -23.02
C GLY A 260 -10.39 36.27 -23.29
N ARG A 261 -10.22 35.89 -24.56
CA ARG A 261 -8.92 35.69 -25.16
C ARG A 261 -8.01 36.84 -24.67
N PRO A 262 -6.84 36.59 -24.12
CA PRO A 262 -5.89 37.66 -23.96
C PRO A 262 -5.56 38.21 -25.37
N ASP A 263 -6.02 39.41 -25.65
CA ASP A 263 -5.63 40.11 -26.86
C ASP A 263 -4.10 40.34 -26.79
N PHE A 264 -3.36 39.50 -27.48
CA PHE A 264 -1.95 39.73 -27.76
C PHE A 264 -1.85 40.94 -28.67
N VAL A 265 -1.66 42.11 -28.06
CA VAL A 265 -1.23 43.30 -28.78
C VAL A 265 0.23 43.11 -29.18
N ILE A 266 0.45 42.65 -30.41
CA ILE A 266 1.73 42.70 -31.05
C ILE A 266 2.05 44.18 -31.26
N ARG A 267 2.84 44.76 -30.35
CA ARG A 267 3.44 46.07 -30.54
C ARG A 267 4.58 45.94 -31.51
N GLY A 268 4.33 46.53 -32.66
CA GLY A 268 5.04 46.51 -33.90
C GLY A 268 6.51 46.83 -33.90
N SER A 269 7.10 46.23 -34.83
CA SER A 269 8.29 46.58 -35.63
C SER A 269 8.82 47.98 -35.39
N GLY A 270 9.88 48.08 -34.58
CA GLY A 270 10.77 49.24 -34.58
C GLY A 270 11.60 49.25 -35.85
N ARG A 271 11.42 50.30 -36.64
CA ARG A 271 12.23 50.68 -37.79
C ARG A 271 13.69 50.75 -37.40
N PHE A 272 14.54 50.05 -38.11
CA PHE A 272 15.97 50.31 -38.18
C PHE A 272 16.20 51.69 -38.78
N GLN A 273 16.76 52.63 -38.02
CA GLN A 273 17.41 53.80 -38.51
C GLN A 273 18.92 53.62 -38.34
N ASP A 274 19.56 53.54 -39.49
CA ASP A 274 20.98 53.57 -39.66
C ASP A 274 21.48 55.01 -39.42
N THR A 275 22.29 55.24 -38.35
CA THR A 275 23.06 56.43 -38.17
C THR A 275 24.43 56.11 -37.56
N SER A 276 25.42 56.03 -38.43
CA SER A 276 26.81 56.06 -38.08
C SER A 276 27.17 57.42 -37.44
N SER A 277 27.43 57.41 -36.14
CA SER A 277 28.32 58.45 -35.52
C SER A 277 28.82 57.84 -34.18
N ARG A 278 30.14 57.94 -34.07
CA ARG A 278 31.02 57.48 -33.02
C ARG A 278 30.64 58.09 -31.68
N PRO A 279 30.48 57.31 -30.59
CA PRO A 279 30.22 57.89 -29.28
C PRO A 279 31.50 58.12 -28.47
N GLU A 280 31.52 59.25 -27.77
CA GLU A 280 32.28 59.60 -26.58
C GLU A 280 31.99 58.61 -25.44
N PRO A 281 32.90 58.32 -24.48
CA PRO A 281 32.69 57.38 -23.42
C PRO A 281 31.66 57.95 -22.41
N GLU A 282 30.50 57.29 -22.36
CA GLU A 282 29.46 57.50 -21.34
C GLU A 282 29.81 56.83 -20.01
N PRO A 283 29.38 57.43 -18.89
CA PRO A 283 29.53 56.83 -17.56
C PRO A 283 28.73 55.49 -17.44
N GLU A 284 29.27 54.56 -16.63
CA GLU A 284 28.69 53.24 -16.36
C GLU A 284 27.18 53.35 -16.07
N PRO A 285 26.33 52.56 -16.76
CA PRO A 285 24.91 52.52 -16.48
C PRO A 285 24.70 51.86 -15.12
N GLU A 286 24.01 52.58 -14.20
CA GLU A 286 23.38 51.99 -13.05
C GLU A 286 22.56 50.78 -13.51
N GLU A 287 22.87 49.60 -12.97
CA GLU A 287 22.09 48.36 -13.16
C GLU A 287 20.63 48.63 -12.78
N THR A 288 19.80 48.93 -13.74
CA THR A 288 18.36 48.88 -13.58
C THR A 288 18.00 47.46 -13.18
N PRO A 289 17.32 47.25 -12.04
CA PRO A 289 16.88 45.91 -11.68
C PRO A 289 16.03 45.35 -12.83
N VAL A 290 16.48 44.22 -13.38
CA VAL A 290 15.69 43.44 -14.33
C VAL A 290 14.40 43.07 -13.57
N VAL A 291 13.32 43.75 -13.89
CA VAL A 291 11.98 43.36 -13.43
C VAL A 291 11.72 42.03 -14.10
N VAL A 292 11.97 40.94 -13.35
CA VAL A 292 11.49 39.63 -13.70
C VAL A 292 9.96 39.75 -13.57
N GLU A 293 9.25 39.85 -14.69
CA GLU A 293 7.80 39.74 -14.71
C GLU A 293 7.48 38.39 -14.07
N GLU A 294 7.00 38.41 -12.83
CA GLU A 294 6.43 37.22 -12.17
C GLU A 294 5.22 36.81 -13.00
N THR A 295 5.40 35.78 -13.83
CA THR A 295 4.31 35.13 -14.54
C THR A 295 3.23 34.71 -13.52
N SER A 296 1.98 34.99 -13.83
CA SER A 296 0.89 34.68 -12.91
C SER A 296 0.82 33.18 -12.64
N PRO A 297 0.40 32.73 -11.43
CA PRO A 297 0.27 31.31 -11.13
C PRO A 297 -0.61 30.54 -12.12
N GLU A 298 -1.60 31.20 -12.72
CA GLU A 298 -2.50 30.64 -13.74
C GLU A 298 -1.78 30.44 -15.09
N GLU A 299 -0.91 31.35 -15.49
CA GLU A 299 -0.07 31.23 -16.69
C GLU A 299 0.90 30.04 -16.57
N ASN A 300 1.55 29.90 -15.43
CA ASN A 300 2.43 28.76 -15.15
C ASN A 300 1.68 27.42 -15.17
N ALA A 301 0.43 27.37 -14.66
CA ALA A 301 -0.39 26.17 -14.69
C ALA A 301 -0.81 25.79 -16.12
N TRP A 302 -1.16 26.77 -16.95
CA TRP A 302 -1.49 26.53 -18.36
C TRP A 302 -0.26 26.08 -19.17
N GLU A 303 0.89 26.71 -18.98
CA GLU A 303 2.13 26.29 -19.63
C GLU A 303 2.50 24.84 -19.29
N SER A 304 2.36 24.45 -18.03
CA SER A 304 2.57 23.07 -17.60
C SER A 304 1.59 22.10 -18.27
N THR A 305 0.31 22.48 -18.38
CA THR A 305 -0.73 21.68 -19.06
C THR A 305 -0.43 21.56 -20.55
N ARG A 306 -0.09 22.68 -21.18
CA ARG A 306 0.30 22.74 -22.61
C ARG A 306 1.52 21.88 -22.89
N ALA A 307 2.53 21.89 -21.98
CA ALA A 307 3.71 21.05 -22.12
C ALA A 307 3.36 19.54 -22.12
N MET A 308 2.40 19.11 -21.29
CA MET A 308 1.92 17.71 -21.31
C MET A 308 1.26 17.37 -22.66
N LEU A 309 0.37 18.22 -23.17
CA LEU A 309 -0.27 18.01 -24.45
C LEU A 309 0.73 17.97 -25.61
N VAL A 310 1.72 18.89 -25.59
CA VAL A 310 2.80 18.89 -26.58
C VAL A 310 3.59 17.59 -26.52
N ARG A 311 3.84 17.05 -25.33
CA ARG A 311 4.51 15.75 -25.19
C ARG A 311 3.70 14.62 -25.81
N VAL A 312 2.36 14.60 -25.62
CA VAL A 312 1.48 13.64 -26.31
C VAL A 312 1.59 13.77 -27.82
N LEU A 313 1.59 15.01 -28.35
CA LEU A 313 1.75 15.24 -29.79
C LEU A 313 3.12 14.72 -30.29
N GLN A 314 4.18 14.96 -29.55
CA GLN A 314 5.52 14.47 -29.88
C GLN A 314 5.60 12.94 -29.89
N VAL A 315 4.96 12.26 -28.93
CA VAL A 315 4.87 10.80 -28.90
C VAL A 315 4.22 10.28 -30.17
N HIS A 316 3.11 10.89 -30.63
CA HIS A 316 2.42 10.46 -31.86
C HIS A 316 3.19 10.80 -33.12
N ILE A 317 3.90 11.94 -33.17
CA ILE A 317 4.79 12.26 -34.30
C ILE A 317 5.93 11.22 -34.36
N ASN A 318 6.54 10.87 -33.22
CA ASN A 318 7.62 9.88 -33.15
C ASN A 318 7.14 8.46 -33.50
N GLY A 319 5.90 8.12 -33.15
CA GLY A 319 5.31 6.81 -33.46
C GLY A 319 5.22 6.51 -34.96
N GLY A 320 5.22 7.54 -35.78
CA GLY A 320 5.27 7.39 -37.25
C GLY A 320 3.97 6.84 -37.87
N SER A 321 4.13 6.13 -38.96
CA SER A 321 3.05 5.39 -39.64
C SER A 321 2.94 3.97 -39.09
N GLU A 322 1.80 3.31 -39.33
CA GLU A 322 1.60 1.91 -38.91
C GLU A 322 2.71 0.99 -39.44
N SER A 323 3.21 1.24 -40.66
CA SER A 323 4.26 0.42 -41.30
C SER A 323 5.64 0.57 -40.67
N GLU A 324 5.94 1.68 -40.01
CA GLU A 324 7.24 1.92 -39.37
C GLU A 324 7.20 1.97 -37.84
N HIS A 325 5.98 1.91 -37.26
CA HIS A 325 5.78 2.06 -35.82
C HIS A 325 6.60 1.09 -34.99
N GLU A 326 6.58 -0.19 -35.35
CA GLU A 326 7.33 -1.23 -34.63
C GLU A 326 8.85 -1.00 -34.71
N LEU A 327 9.34 -0.58 -35.88
CA LEU A 327 10.75 -0.27 -36.07
C LEU A 327 11.19 0.95 -35.25
N LEU A 328 10.36 1.99 -35.20
CA LEU A 328 10.63 3.19 -34.42
C LEU A 328 10.63 2.91 -32.92
N ALA A 329 9.62 2.19 -32.43
CA ALA A 329 9.52 1.79 -31.03
C ALA A 329 10.71 0.90 -30.61
N ARG A 330 11.12 -0.04 -31.48
CA ARG A 330 12.31 -0.88 -31.24
C ARG A 330 13.59 -0.05 -31.24
N ALA A 331 13.72 0.92 -32.16
CA ALA A 331 14.89 1.81 -32.22
C ALA A 331 15.01 2.63 -30.93
N GLU A 332 13.92 3.17 -30.39
CA GLU A 332 13.91 3.96 -29.15
C GLU A 332 14.40 3.13 -27.95
N LEU A 333 13.93 1.90 -27.81
CA LEU A 333 14.39 0.98 -26.76
C LEU A 333 15.90 0.66 -26.88
N LEU A 334 16.37 0.44 -28.10
CA LEU A 334 17.78 0.16 -28.35
C LEU A 334 18.66 1.38 -28.08
N GLU A 335 18.17 2.59 -28.38
CA GLU A 335 18.83 3.84 -28.03
C GLU A 335 18.90 4.04 -26.52
N GLU A 336 17.82 3.75 -25.79
CA GLU A 336 17.80 3.80 -24.32
C GLU A 336 18.82 2.80 -23.72
N GLN A 337 18.83 1.57 -24.23
CA GLN A 337 19.79 0.54 -23.80
C GLN A 337 21.24 0.93 -24.12
N PHE A 338 21.50 1.48 -25.30
CA PHE A 338 22.82 1.94 -25.69
C PHE A 338 23.31 3.07 -24.79
N ASN A 339 22.43 4.01 -24.46
CA ASN A 339 22.74 5.16 -23.58
C ASN A 339 22.84 4.80 -22.11
N ASN A 340 22.13 3.74 -21.65
CA ASN A 340 22.14 3.29 -20.25
C ASN A 340 22.39 1.78 -20.14
N PRO A 341 23.58 1.29 -20.52
CA PRO A 341 23.86 -0.13 -20.60
C PRO A 341 23.95 -0.85 -19.25
N LEU A 342 24.14 -0.12 -18.13
CA LEU A 342 24.20 -0.67 -16.78
C LEU A 342 22.81 -0.87 -16.16
N GLY A 343 21.82 -0.08 -16.61
CA GLY A 343 20.44 -0.15 -16.13
C GLY A 343 19.54 -1.12 -16.91
N ALA A 344 20.00 -1.58 -18.06
CA ALA A 344 19.19 -2.42 -18.95
C ALA A 344 19.29 -3.89 -18.56
N SER A 345 18.19 -4.48 -18.14
CA SER A 345 17.99 -5.94 -18.22
C SER A 345 17.99 -6.35 -19.70
N LYS A 346 18.21 -7.67 -19.99
CA LYS A 346 18.10 -8.20 -21.37
C LYS A 346 16.88 -7.59 -22.08
N LEU A 347 17.11 -7.08 -23.30
CA LEU A 347 16.02 -6.60 -24.15
C LEU A 347 14.92 -7.66 -24.21
N PRO A 348 13.68 -7.30 -23.95
CA PRO A 348 12.56 -8.17 -24.24
C PRO A 348 12.44 -8.35 -25.75
N ASP A 349 12.02 -9.54 -26.18
CA ASP A 349 11.82 -9.83 -27.60
C ASP A 349 10.73 -8.95 -28.22
N GLU A 350 9.78 -8.48 -27.40
CA GLU A 350 8.73 -7.52 -27.76
C GLU A 350 8.97 -6.19 -27.04
N VAL A 351 8.63 -5.09 -27.71
CA VAL A 351 8.67 -3.74 -27.11
C VAL A 351 7.65 -3.66 -25.97
N PRO A 352 8.06 -3.58 -24.69
CA PRO A 352 7.10 -3.42 -23.61
C PRO A 352 6.54 -1.99 -23.68
N GLU A 353 5.28 -1.84 -24.07
CA GLU A 353 4.58 -0.59 -23.82
C GLU A 353 4.53 -0.36 -22.31
N LYS A 354 4.97 0.82 -21.86
CA LYS A 354 4.76 1.26 -20.48
C LYS A 354 3.27 1.43 -20.27
N ARG A 355 2.64 0.47 -19.59
CA ARG A 355 1.22 0.47 -19.31
C ARG A 355 0.97 0.83 -17.85
N HIS A 356 -0.02 1.66 -17.63
CA HIS A 356 -0.44 2.11 -16.31
C HIS A 356 -1.84 1.60 -16.02
N ILE A 357 -2.02 0.94 -14.88
CA ILE A 357 -3.33 0.48 -14.44
C ILE A 357 -4.21 1.72 -14.20
N VAL A 358 -5.35 1.79 -14.88
CA VAL A 358 -6.25 2.96 -14.82
C VAL A 358 -6.72 3.24 -13.40
N ILE A 359 -7.06 2.20 -12.64
CA ILE A 359 -7.51 2.34 -11.25
C ILE A 359 -6.44 2.99 -10.39
N ASP A 360 -5.18 2.63 -10.55
CA ASP A 360 -4.07 3.22 -9.78
C ASP A 360 -3.84 4.69 -10.18
N ALA A 361 -3.98 5.02 -11.45
CA ALA A 361 -3.93 6.40 -11.91
C ALA A 361 -5.07 7.25 -11.33
N LEU A 362 -6.29 6.71 -11.28
CA LEU A 362 -7.44 7.37 -10.66
C LEU A 362 -7.25 7.56 -9.15
N ARG A 363 -6.72 6.55 -8.46
CA ARG A 363 -6.37 6.61 -7.03
C ARG A 363 -5.33 7.68 -6.74
N GLN A 364 -4.26 7.71 -7.53
CA GLN A 364 -3.21 8.70 -7.40
C GLN A 364 -3.74 10.11 -7.63
N THR A 365 -4.58 10.29 -8.66
CA THR A 365 -5.22 11.57 -8.96
C THR A 365 -6.14 12.06 -7.84
N ALA A 366 -6.89 11.15 -7.21
CA ALA A 366 -7.77 11.50 -6.09
C ALA A 366 -7.01 12.09 -4.90
N LEU A 367 -5.72 11.73 -4.77
CA LEU A 367 -4.81 12.21 -3.72
C LEU A 367 -3.93 13.38 -4.18
N ASP A 368 -3.95 13.74 -5.47
CA ASP A 368 -3.09 14.79 -6.01
C ASP A 368 -3.63 16.19 -5.69
N ASP A 369 -2.84 17.00 -5.00
CA ASP A 369 -3.18 18.38 -4.63
C ASP A 369 -3.16 19.36 -5.83
N HIS A 370 -2.59 18.95 -6.96
CA HIS A 370 -2.54 19.79 -8.17
C HIS A 370 -3.84 19.74 -9.00
N ALA A 371 -4.71 18.76 -8.77
CA ALA A 371 -6.01 18.70 -9.43
C ALA A 371 -6.96 19.77 -8.88
N SER A 372 -7.81 20.35 -9.73
CA SER A 372 -8.77 21.35 -9.29
C SER A 372 -9.74 20.76 -8.24
N ARG A 373 -10.21 21.61 -7.33
CA ARG A 373 -11.16 21.17 -6.28
C ARG A 373 -12.43 20.54 -6.87
N GLN A 374 -12.92 21.08 -7.99
CA GLN A 374 -14.11 20.58 -8.68
C GLN A 374 -13.85 19.20 -9.29
N ASP A 375 -12.68 19.00 -9.86
CA ASP A 375 -12.29 17.74 -10.50
C ASP A 375 -12.09 16.64 -9.46
N ARG A 376 -11.39 16.97 -8.35
CA ARG A 376 -11.26 16.05 -7.22
C ARG A 376 -12.62 15.65 -6.66
N ARG A 377 -13.54 16.60 -6.51
CA ARG A 377 -14.91 16.31 -6.09
C ARG A 377 -15.60 15.31 -7.02
N SER A 378 -15.56 15.56 -8.34
CA SER A 378 -16.19 14.68 -9.32
C SER A 378 -15.58 13.27 -9.29
N LEU A 379 -14.27 13.18 -9.12
CA LEU A 379 -13.56 11.90 -9.00
C LEU A 379 -13.90 11.19 -7.68
N TRP A 380 -13.92 11.92 -6.55
CA TRP A 380 -14.31 11.34 -5.26
C TRP A 380 -15.76 10.86 -5.23
N LEU A 381 -16.70 11.57 -5.88
CA LEU A 381 -18.08 11.09 -6.04
C LEU A 381 -18.13 9.78 -6.83
N LEU A 382 -17.35 9.68 -7.88
CA LEU A 382 -17.26 8.48 -8.69
C LEU A 382 -16.63 7.30 -7.92
N ILE A 383 -15.54 7.54 -7.19
CA ILE A 383 -14.89 6.54 -6.32
C ILE A 383 -15.82 6.11 -5.20
N ALA A 384 -16.54 7.05 -4.58
CA ALA A 384 -17.47 6.75 -3.50
C ALA A 384 -18.61 5.81 -3.94
N GLU A 385 -19.02 5.83 -5.21
CA GLU A 385 -19.99 4.86 -5.73
C GLU A 385 -19.50 3.40 -5.56
N ALA A 386 -18.18 3.14 -5.62
CA ALA A 386 -17.63 1.81 -5.40
C ALA A 386 -17.76 1.32 -3.95
N PHE A 387 -17.80 2.23 -2.97
CA PHE A 387 -18.01 1.89 -1.56
C PHE A 387 -19.49 1.72 -1.19
N ALA A 388 -20.41 2.21 -2.01
CA ALA A 388 -21.84 2.18 -1.69
C ALA A 388 -22.41 0.77 -1.49
N PRO A 389 -22.00 -0.29 -2.23
CA PRO A 389 -22.45 -1.66 -1.97
C PRO A 389 -22.01 -2.16 -0.58
N VAL A 390 -20.74 -1.95 -0.21
CA VAL A 390 -20.17 -2.34 1.08
C VAL A 390 -20.88 -1.61 2.22
N ALA A 391 -21.10 -0.31 2.09
CA ALA A 391 -21.81 0.47 3.10
C ALA A 391 -23.27 0.01 3.28
N ARG A 392 -23.97 -0.39 2.20
CA ARG A 392 -25.33 -0.95 2.30
C ARG A 392 -25.32 -2.33 2.98
N GLU A 393 -24.34 -3.17 2.68
CA GLU A 393 -24.17 -4.46 3.34
C GLU A 393 -23.99 -4.28 4.85
N TRP A 394 -23.11 -3.38 5.29
CA TRP A 394 -22.91 -3.10 6.72
C TRP A 394 -24.15 -2.50 7.40
N GLN A 395 -24.92 -1.69 6.67
CA GLN A 395 -26.18 -1.15 7.21
C GLN A 395 -27.24 -2.25 7.46
N THR A 396 -27.21 -3.30 6.66
CA THR A 396 -28.16 -4.43 6.74
C THR A 396 -27.61 -5.64 7.49
N GLU A 397 -26.34 -5.57 7.92
CA GLU A 397 -25.70 -6.66 8.67
C GLU A 397 -26.47 -6.94 9.97
N PRO A 398 -26.89 -8.21 10.23
CA PRO A 398 -27.58 -8.55 11.45
C PRO A 398 -26.66 -8.41 12.66
N GLU A 399 -27.24 -8.14 13.83
CA GLU A 399 -26.48 -8.10 15.09
C GLU A 399 -25.60 -9.33 15.28
N PRO A 400 -24.39 -9.17 15.87
CA PRO A 400 -23.47 -10.28 16.08
C PRO A 400 -24.12 -11.36 16.93
N ARG A 401 -23.96 -12.62 16.51
CA ARG A 401 -24.48 -13.76 17.25
C ARG A 401 -23.83 -13.83 18.62
N LEU A 402 -24.63 -14.21 19.62
CA LEU A 402 -24.12 -14.43 20.96
C LEU A 402 -23.03 -15.51 20.95
N PRO A 403 -21.82 -15.23 21.41
CA PRO A 403 -20.74 -16.20 21.41
C PRO A 403 -21.04 -17.31 22.44
N GLU A 404 -20.95 -18.55 22.00
CA GLU A 404 -20.99 -19.70 22.84
C GLU A 404 -19.59 -20.18 23.18
N LYS A 405 -19.24 -20.22 24.47
CA LYS A 405 -17.93 -20.69 24.92
C LYS A 405 -18.08 -21.95 25.76
N LYS A 406 -17.32 -22.99 25.44
CA LYS A 406 -17.24 -24.19 26.25
C LYS A 406 -16.43 -23.93 27.52
N VAL A 407 -16.91 -24.43 28.66
CA VAL A 407 -16.19 -24.35 29.94
C VAL A 407 -15.02 -25.32 29.91
N SER A 408 -13.81 -24.85 30.18
CA SER A 408 -12.60 -25.68 30.15
C SER A 408 -12.72 -26.89 31.10
N GLY A 409 -12.59 -28.09 30.54
CA GLY A 409 -12.74 -29.38 31.28
C GLY A 409 -14.17 -29.94 31.37
N TYR A 410 -15.15 -29.26 30.74
CA TYR A 410 -16.57 -29.70 30.75
C TYR A 410 -17.18 -29.47 29.37
N ASP A 411 -16.95 -30.38 28.44
CA ASP A 411 -17.39 -30.26 27.04
C ASP A 411 -18.90 -30.13 26.84
N SER A 412 -19.69 -30.53 27.83
CA SER A 412 -21.16 -30.45 27.83
C SER A 412 -21.70 -29.11 28.36
N LEU A 413 -20.84 -28.22 28.89
CA LEU A 413 -21.25 -26.93 29.43
C LEU A 413 -20.84 -25.81 28.47
N THR A 414 -21.86 -25.19 27.87
CA THR A 414 -21.70 -23.97 27.07
C THR A 414 -22.22 -22.76 27.84
N VAL A 415 -21.45 -21.68 27.77
CA VAL A 415 -21.73 -20.43 28.47
C VAL A 415 -21.79 -19.31 27.45
N GLY A 416 -22.81 -18.50 27.54
CA GLY A 416 -22.95 -17.26 26.75
C GLY A 416 -22.72 -16.00 27.60
N PRO A 417 -22.86 -14.82 27.01
CA PRO A 417 -22.70 -13.52 27.71
C PRO A 417 -23.67 -13.35 28.90
N HIS A 418 -24.84 -13.98 28.84
CA HIS A 418 -25.90 -13.91 29.88
C HIS A 418 -25.87 -15.08 30.86
N GLY A 419 -24.85 -15.94 30.82
CA GLY A 419 -24.70 -17.09 31.71
C GLY A 419 -24.73 -18.43 30.97
N ILE A 420 -25.11 -19.48 31.72
CA ILE A 420 -25.12 -20.87 31.24
C ILE A 420 -26.27 -21.07 30.27
N HIS A 421 -25.99 -21.57 29.07
CA HIS A 421 -26.98 -21.82 28.03
C HIS A 421 -27.84 -23.07 28.34
N ASP A 422 -27.22 -24.11 28.84
CA ASP A 422 -27.92 -25.35 29.24
C ASP A 422 -27.97 -25.51 30.76
N GLN A 423 -29.05 -25.00 31.34
CA GLN A 423 -29.33 -25.16 32.78
C GLN A 423 -29.55 -26.63 33.20
N THR A 424 -29.96 -27.51 32.27
CA THR A 424 -30.16 -28.94 32.56
C THR A 424 -28.83 -29.66 32.71
N ALA A 425 -27.85 -29.34 31.85
CA ALA A 425 -26.49 -29.87 31.99
C ALA A 425 -25.85 -29.43 33.32
N MET A 426 -26.04 -28.16 33.70
CA MET A 426 -25.56 -27.67 35.00
C MET A 426 -26.21 -28.36 36.17
N ARG A 427 -27.55 -28.54 36.16
CA ARG A 427 -28.26 -29.24 37.23
C ARG A 427 -27.83 -30.71 37.33
N THR A 428 -27.61 -31.41 36.22
CA THR A 428 -27.11 -32.78 36.21
C THR A 428 -25.70 -32.90 36.77
N LEU A 429 -24.83 -31.96 36.45
CA LEU A 429 -23.49 -31.86 37.01
C LEU A 429 -23.53 -31.62 38.53
N MET A 430 -24.32 -30.67 38.99
CA MET A 430 -24.46 -30.37 40.41
C MET A 430 -25.05 -31.58 41.19
N ARG A 431 -26.06 -32.26 40.63
CA ARG A 431 -26.58 -33.51 41.22
C ARG A 431 -25.51 -34.60 41.30
N ARG A 432 -24.61 -34.73 40.32
CA ARG A 432 -23.47 -35.66 40.40
C ARG A 432 -22.55 -35.32 41.56
N TYR A 433 -22.19 -34.05 41.72
CA TYR A 433 -21.38 -33.60 42.86
C TYR A 433 -22.09 -33.88 44.20
N ASP A 434 -23.39 -33.61 44.29
CA ASP A 434 -24.18 -33.86 45.52
C ASP A 434 -24.31 -35.35 45.80
N SER A 435 -24.47 -36.22 44.79
CA SER A 435 -24.52 -37.66 44.95
C SER A 435 -23.19 -38.30 45.38
N GLN A 436 -22.06 -37.63 45.11
CA GLN A 436 -20.72 -38.08 45.47
C GLN A 436 -20.28 -37.62 46.88
N GLN A 437 -21.12 -36.83 47.58
CA GLN A 437 -20.81 -36.40 48.93
C GLN A 437 -20.78 -37.60 49.88
N PRO A 438 -19.71 -37.79 50.67
CA PRO A 438 -19.52 -38.94 51.55
C PRO A 438 -20.26 -38.79 52.89
N THR A 439 -21.44 -38.16 52.86
CA THR A 439 -22.23 -37.88 54.08
C THR A 439 -22.57 -39.14 54.90
N GLY A 440 -22.93 -40.26 54.22
CA GLY A 440 -23.17 -41.53 54.86
C GLY A 440 -21.92 -42.18 55.49
N LEU A 441 -20.76 -41.97 54.88
CA LEU A 441 -19.48 -42.46 55.40
C LEU A 441 -19.01 -41.63 56.60
N ILE A 442 -19.26 -40.34 56.65
CA ILE A 442 -18.91 -39.46 57.77
C ILE A 442 -19.76 -39.80 58.99
N LEU A 443 -21.06 -40.02 58.85
CA LEU A 443 -21.92 -40.43 59.93
C LEU A 443 -21.53 -41.82 60.47
N ARG A 444 -21.32 -42.80 59.59
CA ARG A 444 -20.92 -44.14 59.94
C ARG A 444 -19.54 -44.27 60.58
N SER A 445 -18.58 -43.46 60.11
CA SER A 445 -17.25 -43.41 60.71
C SER A 445 -17.25 -42.80 62.10
N ARG A 446 -18.08 -41.80 62.36
CA ARG A 446 -18.29 -41.23 63.70
C ARG A 446 -18.93 -42.18 64.63
N GLU A 447 -19.96 -42.92 64.18
CA GLU A 447 -20.62 -44.01 64.99
C GLU A 447 -19.59 -45.09 65.38
N ILE A 448 -18.75 -45.55 64.43
CA ILE A 448 -17.71 -46.57 64.66
C ILE A 448 -16.68 -46.04 65.65
N MET A 449 -16.26 -44.78 65.50
CA MET A 449 -15.30 -44.15 66.42
C MET A 449 -15.81 -44.01 67.83
N TRP A 450 -17.05 -43.55 68.00
CA TRP A 450 -17.70 -43.46 69.31
C TRP A 450 -18.02 -44.84 69.96
N ALA A 451 -18.46 -45.80 69.14
CA ALA A 451 -18.70 -47.19 69.59
C ALA A 451 -17.37 -47.84 70.06
N GLY A 452 -16.27 -47.60 69.28
CA GLY A 452 -14.97 -48.09 69.68
C GLY A 452 -14.43 -47.43 70.97
N ALA A 453 -14.61 -46.12 71.13
CA ALA A 453 -14.30 -45.42 72.35
C ALA A 453 -15.10 -45.89 73.56
N ALA A 454 -16.39 -46.06 73.38
CA ALA A 454 -17.28 -46.57 74.42
C ALA A 454 -16.91 -48.02 74.81
N LEU A 455 -16.62 -48.87 73.84
CA LEU A 455 -16.19 -50.27 74.10
C LEU A 455 -14.85 -50.30 74.87
N THR A 456 -13.94 -49.45 74.53
CA THR A 456 -12.65 -49.30 75.23
C THR A 456 -12.86 -48.86 76.66
N ALA A 457 -13.66 -47.82 76.90
CA ALA A 457 -13.99 -47.34 78.23
C ALA A 457 -14.70 -48.38 79.07
N ALA A 458 -15.68 -49.11 78.52
CA ALA A 458 -16.36 -50.19 79.20
C ALA A 458 -15.40 -51.36 79.51
N SER A 459 -14.52 -51.72 78.62
CA SER A 459 -13.51 -52.75 78.80
C SER A 459 -12.53 -52.44 79.93
N ILE A 460 -12.07 -51.15 80.02
CA ILE A 460 -11.22 -50.68 81.11
C ILE A 460 -11.96 -50.76 82.46
N ALA A 461 -13.23 -50.34 82.52
CA ALA A 461 -14.03 -50.39 83.70
C ALA A 461 -14.25 -51.85 84.20
N LEU A 462 -14.57 -52.81 83.28
CA LEU A 462 -14.71 -54.20 83.55
C LEU A 462 -13.38 -54.90 83.95
N LEU A 463 -12.29 -54.53 83.37
CA LEU A 463 -10.95 -55.00 83.73
C LEU A 463 -10.63 -54.67 85.20
N LEU A 464 -10.91 -53.41 85.58
CA LEU A 464 -10.71 -52.95 86.96
C LEU A 464 -11.64 -53.71 87.98
N ALA A 465 -12.89 -54.05 87.57
CA ALA A 465 -13.86 -54.71 88.42
C ALA A 465 -13.62 -56.22 88.57
N THR A 466 -13.22 -56.94 87.50
CA THR A 466 -13.18 -58.41 87.47
C THR A 466 -11.74 -59.00 87.45
N ARG A 467 -10.72 -58.25 87.25
CA ARG A 467 -9.31 -58.65 87.10
C ARG A 467 -9.07 -59.76 86.05
N SER A 468 -9.94 -59.89 85.06
CA SER A 468 -9.86 -60.90 83.99
C SER A 468 -9.15 -60.36 82.77
N ASN A 469 -8.05 -60.98 82.31
CA ASN A 469 -7.24 -60.56 81.17
C ASN A 469 -7.98 -60.58 79.81
N TRP A 470 -9.15 -61.23 79.70
CA TRP A 470 -9.97 -61.27 78.51
C TRP A 470 -10.49 -59.89 78.10
N PHE A 471 -10.71 -59.00 79.08
CA PHE A 471 -11.15 -57.61 78.78
C PHE A 471 -10.05 -56.73 78.17
N LEU A 472 -8.78 -57.13 78.25
CA LEU A 472 -7.71 -56.48 77.52
C LEU A 472 -7.85 -56.63 76.00
N LEU A 473 -8.26 -57.83 75.55
CA LEU A 473 -8.51 -58.09 74.13
C LEU A 473 -9.68 -57.25 73.59
N LEU A 474 -10.78 -57.14 74.39
CA LEU A 474 -11.91 -56.28 74.05
C LEU A 474 -11.57 -54.80 74.03
N GLY A 475 -10.74 -54.35 74.93
CA GLY A 475 -10.21 -52.97 74.96
C GLY A 475 -9.35 -52.66 73.72
N LEU A 476 -8.50 -53.63 73.36
CA LEU A 476 -7.63 -53.48 72.15
C LEU A 476 -8.48 -53.45 70.86
N ALA A 477 -9.52 -54.29 70.77
CA ALA A 477 -10.47 -54.25 69.66
C ALA A 477 -11.23 -52.92 69.58
N GLY A 478 -11.60 -52.34 70.76
CA GLY A 478 -12.22 -51.01 70.82
C GLY A 478 -11.30 -49.90 70.34
N ILE A 479 -10.01 -49.97 70.70
CA ILE A 479 -9.01 -49.02 70.24
C ILE A 479 -8.78 -49.08 68.71
N VAL A 480 -8.70 -50.35 68.22
CA VAL A 480 -8.58 -50.57 66.77
C VAL A 480 -9.79 -50.01 66.02
N ALA A 481 -11.01 -50.25 66.53
CA ALA A 481 -12.24 -49.74 65.96
C ALA A 481 -12.27 -48.18 66.01
N ALA A 482 -11.86 -47.55 67.09
CA ALA A 482 -11.78 -46.10 67.23
C ALA A 482 -10.76 -45.47 66.26
N VAL A 483 -9.57 -46.05 66.11
CA VAL A 483 -8.56 -45.65 65.20
C VAL A 483 -8.99 -45.80 63.73
N LEU A 484 -9.65 -46.90 63.41
CA LEU A 484 -10.23 -47.19 62.09
C LEU A 484 -11.34 -46.19 61.78
N GLY A 485 -12.24 -45.93 62.74
CA GLY A 485 -13.27 -44.87 62.60
C GLY A 485 -12.69 -43.48 62.41
N TYR A 486 -11.63 -43.14 63.14
CA TYR A 486 -10.92 -41.89 62.99
C TYR A 486 -10.33 -41.73 61.58
N LYS A 487 -9.56 -42.73 61.09
CA LYS A 487 -9.00 -42.70 59.73
C LYS A 487 -10.07 -42.65 58.64
N LEU A 488 -11.17 -43.39 58.78
CA LEU A 488 -12.26 -43.30 57.84
C LEU A 488 -12.96 -41.92 57.84
N ASN A 489 -13.06 -41.28 59.00
CA ASN A 489 -13.58 -39.92 59.11
C ASN A 489 -12.63 -38.90 58.47
N GLU A 490 -11.34 -39.01 58.70
CA GLU A 490 -10.33 -38.14 58.10
C GLU A 490 -10.40 -38.22 56.57
N THR A 491 -10.34 -39.42 55.99
CA THR A 491 -10.46 -39.63 54.53
C THR A 491 -11.81 -39.17 53.96
N ALA A 492 -12.90 -39.27 54.70
CA ALA A 492 -14.20 -38.79 54.28
C ALA A 492 -14.31 -37.26 54.32
N VAL A 493 -13.68 -36.60 55.29
CA VAL A 493 -13.57 -35.12 55.38
C VAL A 493 -12.67 -34.58 54.26
N GLU A 494 -11.53 -35.23 54.01
CA GLU A 494 -10.65 -34.85 52.89
C GLU A 494 -11.37 -34.94 51.53
N ARG A 495 -12.11 -36.02 51.29
CA ARG A 495 -12.92 -36.17 50.06
C ARG A 495 -13.99 -35.09 49.94
N ARG A 496 -14.65 -34.73 51.04
CA ARG A 496 -15.62 -33.65 51.06
C ARG A 496 -14.99 -32.32 50.73
N ASN A 497 -13.84 -31.98 51.34
CA ASN A 497 -13.13 -30.75 51.09
C ASN A 497 -12.64 -30.68 49.63
N ALA A 498 -12.16 -31.81 49.06
CA ALA A 498 -11.76 -31.90 47.66
C ALA A 498 -12.94 -31.69 46.69
N LEU A 499 -14.13 -32.23 47.03
CA LEU A 499 -15.35 -32.00 46.23
C LEU A 499 -15.85 -30.55 46.32
N GLU A 500 -15.80 -29.92 47.50
CA GLU A 500 -16.13 -28.52 47.69
C GLU A 500 -15.15 -27.62 46.90
N ALA A 501 -13.86 -27.86 46.98
CA ALA A 501 -12.84 -27.15 46.21
C ALA A 501 -13.03 -27.31 44.67
N SER A 502 -13.47 -28.50 44.22
CA SER A 502 -13.75 -28.73 42.81
C SER A 502 -15.04 -28.01 42.36
N LYS A 503 -16.07 -27.91 43.21
CA LYS A 503 -17.27 -27.10 42.96
C LYS A 503 -16.92 -25.61 42.85
N ASP A 504 -16.11 -25.09 43.76
CA ASP A 504 -15.66 -23.68 43.75
C ASP A 504 -14.82 -23.40 42.50
N SER A 505 -13.94 -24.32 42.12
CA SER A 505 -13.14 -24.18 40.89
C SER A 505 -14.03 -24.19 39.65
N LEU A 506 -15.08 -25.00 39.58
CA LEU A 506 -16.05 -25.02 38.49
C LEU A 506 -16.83 -23.70 38.42
N THR A 507 -17.33 -23.21 39.57
CA THR A 507 -18.06 -21.95 39.63
C THR A 507 -17.18 -20.79 39.11
N LYS A 508 -15.93 -20.73 39.55
CA LYS A 508 -14.97 -19.72 39.10
C LYS A 508 -14.70 -19.82 37.60
N ARG A 509 -14.51 -21.03 37.05
CA ARG A 509 -14.33 -21.24 35.61
C ARG A 509 -15.55 -20.81 34.79
N ILE A 510 -16.74 -21.02 35.30
CA ILE A 510 -18.00 -20.56 34.68
C ILE A 510 -18.04 -19.03 34.68
N GLU A 511 -17.73 -18.39 35.80
CA GLU A 511 -17.68 -16.94 35.90
C GLU A 511 -16.63 -16.32 34.95
N ASP A 512 -15.44 -16.88 34.90
CA ASP A 512 -14.37 -16.42 34.00
C ASP A 512 -14.75 -16.62 32.52
N ALA A 513 -15.39 -17.75 32.19
CA ALA A 513 -15.90 -18.03 30.85
C ALA A 513 -17.03 -17.05 30.45
N THR A 514 -17.94 -16.77 31.39
CA THR A 514 -19.04 -15.81 31.19
C THR A 514 -18.52 -14.39 30.99
N LYS A 515 -17.57 -13.94 31.83
CA LYS A 515 -16.92 -12.63 31.68
C LYS A 515 -16.20 -12.51 30.34
N THR A 516 -15.51 -13.57 29.91
CA THR A 516 -14.81 -13.56 28.62
C THR A 516 -15.79 -13.54 27.45
N ALA A 517 -16.90 -14.30 27.53
CA ALA A 517 -17.94 -14.29 26.51
C ALA A 517 -18.65 -12.94 26.44
N ALA A 518 -18.95 -12.33 27.58
CA ALA A 518 -19.53 -10.98 27.65
C ALA A 518 -18.59 -9.93 27.04
N ALA A 519 -17.32 -9.94 27.40
CA ALA A 519 -16.34 -9.00 26.86
C ALA A 519 -16.16 -9.14 25.34
N THR A 520 -16.15 -10.38 24.81
CA THR A 520 -16.09 -10.64 23.36
C THR A 520 -17.36 -10.17 22.65
N TYR A 521 -18.51 -10.34 23.27
CA TYR A 521 -19.78 -9.90 22.70
C TYR A 521 -19.89 -8.37 22.67
N GLU A 522 -19.56 -7.70 23.77
CA GLU A 522 -19.57 -6.23 23.85
C GLU A 522 -18.60 -5.61 22.84
N LYS A 523 -17.42 -6.22 22.66
CA LYS A 523 -16.47 -5.76 21.64
C LYS A 523 -17.03 -5.94 20.23
N ALA A 524 -17.58 -7.12 19.91
CA ALA A 524 -18.18 -7.38 18.60
C ALA A 524 -19.39 -6.48 18.32
N LYS A 525 -20.18 -6.19 19.36
CA LYS A 525 -21.31 -5.27 19.26
C LYS A 525 -20.88 -3.83 19.03
N ALA A 526 -19.87 -3.36 19.75
CA ALA A 526 -19.30 -2.03 19.55
C ALA A 526 -18.73 -1.85 18.13
N GLU A 527 -17.96 -2.83 17.64
CA GLU A 527 -17.45 -2.83 16.27
C GLU A 527 -18.57 -2.87 15.21
N HIS A 528 -19.66 -3.57 15.49
CA HIS A 528 -20.84 -3.62 14.62
C HIS A 528 -21.58 -2.27 14.59
N GLU A 529 -21.83 -1.67 15.77
CA GLU A 529 -22.46 -0.35 15.87
C GLU A 529 -21.62 0.75 15.20
N GLU A 530 -20.30 0.72 15.35
CA GLU A 530 -19.37 1.62 14.71
C GLU A 530 -19.43 1.49 13.18
N ARG A 531 -19.39 0.25 12.64
CA ARG A 531 -19.55 0.00 11.21
C ARG A 531 -20.88 0.50 10.66
N GLN A 532 -21.99 0.28 11.37
CA GLN A 532 -23.31 0.76 10.96
C GLN A 532 -23.38 2.29 10.98
N ALA A 533 -22.79 2.93 11.98
CA ALA A 533 -22.76 4.39 12.09
C ALA A 533 -21.95 5.00 10.94
N SER A 534 -20.75 4.47 10.67
CA SER A 534 -19.89 4.91 9.58
C SER A 534 -20.57 4.71 8.21
N ALA A 535 -21.22 3.56 8.00
CA ALA A 535 -21.96 3.28 6.78
C ALA A 535 -23.15 4.24 6.58
N SER A 536 -23.89 4.52 7.64
CA SER A 536 -25.04 5.45 7.60
C SER A 536 -24.61 6.88 7.30
N ARG A 537 -23.53 7.34 7.93
CA ARG A 537 -22.93 8.65 7.67
C ARG A 537 -22.46 8.76 6.23
N PHE A 538 -21.70 7.77 5.75
CA PHE A 538 -21.21 7.73 4.38
C PHE A 538 -22.36 7.81 3.35
N LEU A 539 -23.38 6.96 3.48
CA LEU A 539 -24.52 6.96 2.54
C LEU A 539 -25.32 8.26 2.57
N THR A 540 -25.40 8.93 3.73
CA THR A 540 -26.02 10.24 3.86
C THR A 540 -25.20 11.32 3.15
N THR A 541 -23.89 11.33 3.38
CA THR A 541 -22.95 12.27 2.73
C THR A 541 -22.93 12.05 1.22
N LEU A 542 -22.91 10.81 0.75
CA LEU A 542 -22.96 10.50 -0.68
C LEU A 542 -24.24 11.04 -1.35
N ARG A 543 -25.42 10.87 -0.70
CA ARG A 543 -26.70 11.40 -1.22
C ARG A 543 -26.76 12.93 -1.23
N SER A 544 -26.16 13.59 -0.24
CA SER A 544 -26.16 15.06 -0.18
C SER A 544 -25.16 15.70 -1.14
N SER A 545 -24.15 14.94 -1.58
CA SER A 545 -23.08 15.40 -2.47
C SER A 545 -23.34 15.11 -3.95
N SER A 546 -24.17 14.11 -4.25
CA SER A 546 -24.65 13.78 -5.61
C SER A 546 -25.83 14.65 -6.03
#